data_c58e6e7b40200f450674d37db951c35f
#
_entry.id   c58e6e7b40200f450674d37db951c35f
#
_cell.length_a   1.000
_cell.length_b   1.000
_cell.length_c   1.000
_cell.angle_alpha   90.00
_cell.angle_beta   90.00
_cell.angle_gamma   90.00
#
_symmetry.space_group_name_H-M   'P 1'
#
loop_
_entity.id
_entity.type
_entity.pdbx_description
1 polymer ?
#
loop_
_entity_poly.entity_id
_entity_poly.type
_entity_poly.pdbx_seq_one_letter_code
_entity_poly.pdbx_strand_id
1 'polypeptide(L)'
;MIVRPAGPADVPALAAVAERSYRAAFAGILEEDALAGRSAAFFAERFAASWERMLVALSGETPVGLLLMTDRHIDMLFMDPGAGGRGGGALLLREAEARGATSLECFRDNHGARRFYERHGWRVTRGYAREFAGRDRSFVFYEKG
;
A
#
# COMPACT_ATOMS: atom_id res chain seq x y z
N MET A 1 -6.35 14.23 10.44
CA MET A 1 -5.80 13.55 9.23
C MET A 1 -6.87 13.56 8.15
N ILE A 2 -6.49 13.88 6.93
CA ILE A 2 -7.41 13.90 5.80
C ILE A 2 -6.87 13.05 4.65
N VAL A 3 -7.78 12.63 3.76
CA VAL A 3 -7.44 11.91 2.53
C VAL A 3 -7.97 12.71 1.34
N ARG A 4 -7.15 12.84 0.31
CA ARG A 4 -7.54 13.49 -0.94
C ARG A 4 -6.90 12.79 -2.15
N PRO A 5 -7.40 13.05 -3.37
CA PRO A 5 -6.68 12.60 -4.56
C PRO A 5 -5.28 13.19 -4.63
N ALA A 6 -4.32 12.40 -5.13
CA ALA A 6 -2.96 12.87 -5.33
C ALA A 6 -2.86 13.77 -6.55
N GLY A 7 -1.87 14.65 -6.55
CA GLY A 7 -1.48 15.44 -7.71
C GLY A 7 -0.04 15.15 -8.11
N PRO A 8 0.42 15.64 -9.27
CA PRO A 8 1.78 15.37 -9.73
C PRO A 8 2.85 15.92 -8.77
N ALA A 9 2.55 17.01 -8.06
CA ALA A 9 3.48 17.60 -7.09
C ALA A 9 3.68 16.72 -5.84
N ASP A 10 2.78 15.77 -5.58
CA ASP A 10 2.89 14.87 -4.43
C ASP A 10 3.90 13.74 -4.66
N VAL A 11 4.28 13.48 -5.90
CA VAL A 11 5.07 12.29 -6.27
C VAL A 11 6.35 12.14 -5.46
N PRO A 12 7.20 13.16 -5.29
CA PRO A 12 8.44 12.98 -4.52
C PRO A 12 8.20 12.59 -3.06
N ALA A 13 7.24 13.24 -2.40
CA ALA A 13 6.92 12.92 -1.01
C ALA A 13 6.32 11.53 -0.86
N LEU A 14 5.44 11.15 -1.78
CA LEU A 14 4.82 9.81 -1.76
C LEU A 14 5.84 8.72 -2.04
N ALA A 15 6.81 8.97 -2.92
CA ALA A 15 7.90 8.03 -3.19
C ALA A 15 8.75 7.79 -1.94
N ALA A 16 9.04 8.84 -1.17
CA ALA A 16 9.78 8.72 0.08
C ALA A 16 8.98 7.95 1.13
N VAL A 17 7.68 8.19 1.26
CA VAL A 17 6.80 7.44 2.15
C VAL A 17 6.79 5.96 1.74
N ALA A 18 6.66 5.69 0.45
CA ALA A 18 6.63 4.31 -0.06
C ALA A 18 7.92 3.56 0.26
N GLU A 19 9.08 4.18 0.06
CA GLU A 19 10.36 3.55 0.37
C GLU A 19 10.45 3.15 1.85
N ARG A 20 10.14 4.09 2.76
CA ARG A 20 10.19 3.81 4.19
C ARG A 20 9.18 2.76 4.62
N SER A 21 7.96 2.86 4.10
CA SER A 21 6.86 1.95 4.45
C SER A 21 7.11 0.54 3.94
N TYR A 22 7.60 0.43 2.71
CA TYR A 22 7.90 -0.85 2.08
C TYR A 22 8.98 -1.59 2.88
N ARG A 23 10.05 -0.89 3.21
CA ARG A 23 11.14 -1.48 3.99
C ARG A 23 10.67 -1.90 5.38
N ALA A 24 9.90 -1.05 6.05
CA ALA A 24 9.38 -1.37 7.39
C ALA A 24 8.42 -2.56 7.37
N ALA A 25 7.53 -2.62 6.38
CA ALA A 25 6.52 -3.68 6.30
C ALA A 25 7.12 -5.04 5.90
N PHE A 26 8.15 -5.04 5.05
CA PHE A 26 8.60 -6.28 4.41
C PHE A 26 10.01 -6.72 4.80
N ALA A 27 10.63 -6.07 5.78
CA ALA A 27 11.98 -6.42 6.23
C ALA A 27 12.09 -7.88 6.72
N GLY A 28 11.03 -8.46 7.23
CA GLY A 28 10.99 -9.85 7.66
C GLY A 28 10.47 -10.83 6.60
N ILE A 29 10.13 -10.33 5.42
CA ILE A 29 9.52 -11.13 4.34
C ILE A 29 10.41 -11.18 3.12
N LEU A 30 11.04 -10.04 2.77
CA LEU A 30 11.89 -9.92 1.60
C LEU A 30 13.35 -9.80 2.01
N GLU A 31 14.24 -10.39 1.21
CA GLU A 31 15.68 -10.25 1.37
C GLU A 31 16.13 -8.82 1.03
N GLU A 32 17.32 -8.44 1.52
CA GLU A 32 17.85 -7.07 1.38
C GLU A 32 17.94 -6.61 -0.08
N ASP A 33 18.34 -7.50 -1.00
CA ASP A 33 18.45 -7.14 -2.42
C ASP A 33 17.08 -6.71 -2.98
N ALA A 34 16.02 -7.40 -2.61
CA ALA A 34 14.67 -7.07 -3.05
C ALA A 34 14.20 -5.74 -2.46
N LEU A 35 14.52 -5.50 -1.18
CA LEU A 35 14.19 -4.23 -0.52
C LEU A 35 14.94 -3.06 -1.14
N ALA A 36 16.23 -3.23 -1.41
CA ALA A 36 17.08 -2.18 -1.98
C ALA A 36 16.60 -1.74 -3.36
N GLY A 37 16.03 -2.65 -4.13
CA GLY A 37 15.46 -2.34 -5.45
C GLY A 37 14.21 -1.47 -5.40
N ARG A 38 13.55 -1.38 -4.26
CA ARG A 38 12.34 -0.57 -4.06
C ARG A 38 12.70 0.76 -3.41
N SER A 39 13.58 1.50 -4.08
CA SER A 39 14.06 2.81 -3.62
C SER A 39 13.02 3.91 -3.87
N ALA A 40 13.27 5.10 -3.30
CA ALA A 40 12.44 6.27 -3.61
C ALA A 40 12.45 6.58 -5.11
N ALA A 41 13.59 6.40 -5.79
CA ALA A 41 13.66 6.60 -7.25
C ALA A 41 12.77 5.62 -8.01
N PHE A 42 12.74 4.36 -7.59
CA PHE A 42 11.84 3.36 -8.16
C PHE A 42 10.37 3.78 -8.03
N PHE A 43 9.97 4.19 -6.84
CA PHE A 43 8.58 4.60 -6.61
C PHE A 43 8.25 5.92 -7.30
N ALA A 44 9.19 6.86 -7.36
CA ALA A 44 8.96 8.13 -8.06
C ALA A 44 8.65 7.90 -9.54
N GLU A 45 9.39 7.01 -10.19
CA GLU A 45 9.12 6.65 -11.59
C GLU A 45 7.74 6.02 -11.74
N ARG A 46 7.40 5.08 -10.86
CA ARG A 46 6.09 4.43 -10.89
C ARG A 46 4.95 5.41 -10.63
N PHE A 47 5.11 6.29 -9.66
CA PHE A 47 4.05 7.25 -9.29
C PHE A 47 3.90 8.37 -10.31
N ALA A 48 4.97 8.76 -10.99
CA ALA A 48 4.87 9.70 -12.09
C ALA A 48 3.93 9.20 -13.19
N ALA A 49 3.83 7.89 -13.38
CA ALA A 49 2.95 7.26 -14.35
C ALA A 49 1.56 6.93 -13.81
N SER A 50 1.34 7.03 -12.49
CA SER A 50 0.11 6.50 -11.87
C SER A 50 -0.56 7.42 -10.85
N TRP A 51 -0.05 8.63 -10.60
CA TRP A 51 -0.59 9.52 -9.56
C TRP A 51 -2.09 9.81 -9.73
N GLU A 52 -2.61 9.77 -10.95
CA GLU A 52 -4.05 9.98 -11.20
C GLU A 52 -4.94 8.92 -10.57
N ARG A 53 -4.36 7.76 -10.24
CA ARG A 53 -5.06 6.65 -9.59
C ARG A 53 -4.68 6.53 -8.11
N MET A 54 -4.11 7.59 -7.52
CA MET A 54 -3.61 7.55 -6.16
C MET A 54 -4.37 8.47 -5.22
N LEU A 55 -4.43 8.06 -3.96
CA LEU A 55 -4.91 8.87 -2.86
C LEU A 55 -3.74 9.16 -1.93
N VAL A 56 -3.78 10.31 -1.27
CA VAL A 56 -2.79 10.70 -0.27
C VAL A 56 -3.46 10.95 1.07
N ALA A 57 -2.86 10.45 2.15
CA ALA A 57 -3.25 10.76 3.52
C ALA A 57 -2.30 11.83 4.06
N LEU A 58 -2.88 12.87 4.64
CA LEU A 58 -2.12 14.02 5.13
C LEU A 58 -2.34 14.20 6.62
N SER A 59 -1.25 14.41 7.34
CA SER A 59 -1.27 14.92 8.70
C SER A 59 -0.89 16.41 8.62
N GLY A 60 -1.89 17.30 8.77
CA GLY A 60 -1.71 18.69 8.39
C GLY A 60 -1.42 18.79 6.90
N GLU A 61 -0.26 19.34 6.54
CA GLU A 61 0.17 19.45 5.14
C GLU A 61 1.19 18.36 4.74
N THR A 62 1.53 17.47 5.68
CA THR A 62 2.57 16.45 5.45
C THR A 62 1.97 15.15 4.94
N PRO A 63 2.37 14.68 3.76
CA PRO A 63 1.96 13.35 3.28
C PRO A 63 2.52 12.25 4.20
N VAL A 64 1.64 11.39 4.70
CA VAL A 64 2.00 10.31 5.62
C VAL A 64 1.50 8.94 5.17
N GLY A 65 0.76 8.89 4.08
CA GLY A 65 0.26 7.62 3.55
C GLY A 65 -0.21 7.75 2.13
N LEU A 66 -0.36 6.61 1.47
CA LEU A 66 -0.77 6.54 0.08
C LEU A 66 -1.58 5.28 -0.20
N LEU A 67 -2.40 5.37 -1.24
CA LEU A 67 -3.09 4.23 -1.80
C LEU A 67 -3.05 4.36 -3.32
N LEU A 68 -2.73 3.28 -4.00
CA LEU A 68 -2.79 3.18 -5.46
C LEU A 68 -3.82 2.12 -5.82
N MET A 69 -4.72 2.46 -6.72
CA MET A 69 -5.83 1.61 -7.10
C MET A 69 -5.93 1.55 -8.62
N THR A 70 -6.09 0.36 -9.16
CA THR A 70 -6.34 0.13 -10.58
C THR A 70 -7.69 -0.56 -10.72
N ASP A 71 -8.64 0.10 -11.40
CA ASP A 71 -10.02 -0.37 -11.48
C ASP A 71 -10.59 -0.59 -10.09
N ARG A 72 -10.91 -1.82 -9.70
CA ARG A 72 -11.48 -2.15 -8.40
C ARG A 72 -10.47 -2.85 -7.47
N HIS A 73 -9.19 -2.80 -7.84
CA HIS A 73 -8.12 -3.50 -7.12
C HIS A 73 -7.18 -2.50 -6.45
N ILE A 74 -6.92 -2.71 -5.16
CA ILE A 74 -5.92 -1.92 -4.44
C ILE A 74 -4.54 -2.53 -4.71
N ASP A 75 -3.68 -1.77 -5.39
CA ASP A 75 -2.31 -2.20 -5.70
C ASP A 75 -1.36 -1.95 -4.55
N MET A 76 -1.56 -0.84 -3.83
CA MET A 76 -0.72 -0.44 -2.69
C MET A 76 -1.53 0.31 -1.66
N LEU A 77 -1.22 0.07 -0.40
CA LEU A 77 -1.71 0.86 0.73
C LEU A 77 -0.57 0.91 1.75
N PHE A 78 0.02 2.07 1.89
CA PHE A 78 1.14 2.27 2.82
C PHE A 78 0.93 3.48 3.71
N MET A 79 1.31 3.34 4.98
CA MET A 79 1.41 4.46 5.92
C MET A 79 2.87 4.62 6.32
N ASP A 80 3.35 5.86 6.43
CA ASP A 80 4.68 6.14 6.95
C ASP A 80 4.80 5.50 8.34
N PRO A 81 5.87 4.75 8.61
CA PRO A 81 6.03 4.09 9.92
C PRO A 81 5.91 5.04 11.10
N GLY A 82 6.33 6.30 10.95
CA GLY A 82 6.23 7.30 12.01
C GLY A 82 4.81 7.82 12.24
N ALA A 83 3.87 7.51 11.36
CA ALA A 83 2.49 8.00 11.44
C ALA A 83 1.49 6.88 11.81
N GLY A 84 1.97 5.73 12.25
CA GLY A 84 1.11 4.61 12.63
C GLY A 84 0.21 4.92 13.82
N GLY A 85 -0.95 4.27 13.87
CA GLY A 85 -1.87 4.37 15.00
C GLY A 85 -2.80 5.59 14.98
N ARG A 86 -2.80 6.38 13.90
CA ARG A 86 -3.63 7.59 13.79
C ARG A 86 -4.86 7.41 12.87
N GLY A 87 -5.12 6.21 12.43
CA GLY A 87 -6.30 5.90 11.62
C GLY A 87 -6.19 6.27 10.14
N GLY A 88 -5.02 6.68 9.66
CA GLY A 88 -4.83 7.07 8.25
C GLY A 88 -5.04 5.91 7.28
N GLY A 89 -4.57 4.72 7.64
CA GLY A 89 -4.80 3.54 6.82
C GLY A 89 -6.28 3.19 6.67
N ALA A 90 -7.04 3.32 7.75
CA ALA A 90 -8.48 3.09 7.73
C ALA A 90 -9.21 4.14 6.87
N LEU A 91 -8.77 5.39 6.92
CA LEU A 91 -9.36 6.45 6.08
C LEU A 91 -9.08 6.19 4.60
N LEU A 92 -7.86 5.80 4.25
CA LEU A 92 -7.50 5.44 2.87
C LEU A 92 -8.33 4.26 2.39
N LEU A 93 -8.44 3.22 3.21
CA LEU A 93 -9.20 2.02 2.84
C LEU A 93 -10.67 2.33 2.61
N ARG A 94 -11.29 3.11 3.49
CA ARG A 94 -12.70 3.51 3.35
C ARG A 94 -12.93 4.34 2.09
N GLU A 95 -12.01 5.27 1.78
CA GLU A 95 -12.14 6.06 0.55
C GLU A 95 -12.00 5.17 -0.68
N ALA A 96 -11.08 4.21 -0.66
CA ALA A 96 -10.95 3.24 -1.76
C ALA A 96 -12.22 2.43 -1.93
N GLU A 97 -12.82 1.97 -0.83
CA GLU A 97 -14.10 1.24 -0.86
C GLU A 97 -15.21 2.10 -1.45
N ALA A 98 -15.29 3.36 -1.07
CA ALA A 98 -16.27 4.30 -1.62
C ALA A 98 -16.08 4.51 -3.13
N ARG A 99 -14.85 4.31 -3.64
CA ARG A 99 -14.52 4.38 -5.06
C ARG A 99 -14.62 3.03 -5.78
N GLY A 100 -15.13 2.02 -5.11
CA GLY A 100 -15.42 0.72 -5.71
C GLY A 100 -14.36 -0.35 -5.52
N ALA A 101 -13.38 -0.16 -4.64
CA ALA A 101 -12.37 -1.18 -4.37
C ALA A 101 -13.01 -2.44 -3.78
N THR A 102 -12.69 -3.61 -4.35
CA THR A 102 -13.24 -4.89 -3.93
C THR A 102 -12.19 -5.97 -3.75
N SER A 103 -10.95 -5.76 -4.16
CA SER A 103 -9.91 -6.78 -4.06
C SER A 103 -8.55 -6.19 -3.77
N LEU A 104 -7.71 -7.00 -3.16
CA LEU A 104 -6.29 -6.72 -2.95
C LEU A 104 -5.53 -8.02 -2.74
N GLU A 105 -4.22 -7.95 -2.87
CA GLU A 105 -3.33 -9.06 -2.61
C GLU A 105 -2.36 -8.65 -1.52
N CYS A 106 -2.00 -9.59 -0.63
CA CYS A 106 -0.97 -9.31 0.35
C CYS A 106 -0.10 -10.55 0.58
N PHE A 107 1.13 -10.34 1.03
CA PHE A 107 1.98 -11.47 1.39
C PHE A 107 1.30 -12.29 2.49
N ARG A 108 1.31 -13.61 2.35
CA ARG A 108 0.71 -14.52 3.34
C ARG A 108 1.26 -14.25 4.74
N ASP A 109 2.55 -13.93 4.84
CA ASP A 109 3.22 -13.76 6.12
C ASP A 109 3.17 -12.33 6.66
N ASN A 110 2.49 -11.42 5.97
CA ASN A 110 2.29 -10.06 6.44
C ASN A 110 1.10 -10.00 7.41
N HIS A 111 1.32 -10.52 8.61
CA HIS A 111 0.25 -10.71 9.60
C HIS A 111 -0.38 -9.39 10.07
N GLY A 112 0.41 -8.33 10.16
CA GLY A 112 -0.11 -7.01 10.55
C GLY A 112 -1.11 -6.47 9.55
N ALA A 113 -0.77 -6.50 8.27
CA ALA A 113 -1.67 -6.07 7.22
C ALA A 113 -2.92 -6.95 7.16
N ARG A 114 -2.74 -8.27 7.31
CA ARG A 114 -3.86 -9.20 7.28
C ARG A 114 -4.86 -8.93 8.40
N ARG A 115 -4.38 -8.72 9.62
CA ARG A 115 -5.26 -8.34 10.74
C ARG A 115 -5.99 -7.03 10.47
N PHE A 116 -5.30 -6.06 9.88
CA PHE A 116 -5.90 -4.78 9.53
C PHE A 116 -7.06 -4.96 8.54
N TYR A 117 -6.84 -5.69 7.45
CA TYR A 117 -7.90 -5.90 6.46
C TYR A 117 -9.07 -6.69 7.04
N GLU A 118 -8.77 -7.74 7.81
CA GLU A 118 -9.83 -8.58 8.41
C GLU A 118 -10.69 -7.80 9.41
N ARG A 119 -10.09 -6.89 10.19
CA ARG A 119 -10.85 -6.01 11.08
C ARG A 119 -11.80 -5.09 10.30
N HIS A 120 -11.50 -4.79 9.06
CA HIS A 120 -12.30 -3.89 8.24
C HIS A 120 -13.26 -4.63 7.28
N GLY A 121 -13.48 -5.92 7.52
CA GLY A 121 -14.48 -6.71 6.79
C GLY A 121 -13.98 -7.30 5.48
N TRP A 122 -12.67 -7.31 5.25
CA TRP A 122 -12.05 -8.00 4.11
C TRP A 122 -11.72 -9.44 4.51
N ARG A 123 -11.81 -10.37 3.55
CA ARG A 123 -11.56 -11.79 3.83
C ARG A 123 -10.71 -12.42 2.74
N VAL A 124 -9.92 -13.40 3.13
CA VAL A 124 -9.16 -14.21 2.19
C VAL A 124 -10.12 -15.10 1.40
N THR A 125 -10.00 -15.07 0.08
CA THR A 125 -10.78 -15.93 -0.80
C THR A 125 -9.92 -16.98 -1.50
N ARG A 126 -8.59 -16.79 -1.54
CA ARG A 126 -7.65 -17.79 -2.06
C ARG A 126 -6.23 -17.48 -1.63
N GLY A 127 -5.40 -18.51 -1.65
CA GLY A 127 -3.96 -18.40 -1.44
C GLY A 127 -3.23 -19.06 -2.61
N TYR A 128 -2.05 -18.56 -2.92
CA TYR A 128 -1.26 -19.05 -4.04
C TYR A 128 0.18 -18.60 -3.91
N ALA A 129 1.05 -19.19 -4.73
CA ALA A 129 2.42 -18.72 -4.90
C ALA A 129 2.57 -18.12 -6.29
N ARG A 130 3.35 -17.06 -6.39
CA ARG A 130 3.73 -16.49 -7.67
C ARG A 130 5.11 -15.84 -7.57
N GLU A 131 5.73 -15.61 -8.71
CA GLU A 131 7.02 -14.95 -8.74
C GLU A 131 6.89 -13.48 -8.34
N PHE A 132 7.79 -13.05 -7.48
CA PHE A 132 7.92 -11.65 -7.07
C PHE A 132 9.36 -11.41 -6.67
N ALA A 133 10.00 -10.40 -7.27
CA ALA A 133 11.39 -10.05 -6.99
C ALA A 133 12.33 -11.27 -7.11
N GLY A 134 12.17 -12.05 -8.18
CA GLY A 134 13.08 -13.13 -8.55
C GLY A 134 12.84 -14.48 -7.88
N ARG A 135 11.82 -14.62 -7.05
CA ARG A 135 11.49 -15.88 -6.37
C ARG A 135 10.00 -16.09 -6.31
N ASP A 136 9.59 -17.35 -6.17
CA ASP A 136 8.21 -17.67 -5.81
C ASP A 136 7.97 -17.30 -4.36
N ARG A 137 6.86 -16.59 -4.13
CA ARG A 137 6.45 -16.16 -2.79
C ARG A 137 4.98 -16.44 -2.59
N SER A 138 4.58 -16.62 -1.33
CA SER A 138 3.21 -16.96 -0.98
C SER A 138 2.39 -15.71 -0.73
N PHE A 139 1.23 -15.65 -1.36
CA PHE A 139 0.28 -14.53 -1.27
C PHE A 139 -1.09 -15.03 -0.87
N VAL A 140 -1.89 -14.11 -0.36
CA VAL A 140 -3.32 -14.31 -0.16
C VAL A 140 -4.08 -13.21 -0.88
N PHE A 141 -5.22 -13.57 -1.45
CA PHE A 141 -6.09 -12.66 -2.15
C PHE A 141 -7.28 -12.33 -1.26
N TYR A 142 -7.50 -11.05 -1.04
CA TYR A 142 -8.58 -10.55 -0.20
C TYR A 142 -9.68 -9.96 -1.07
N GLU A 143 -10.92 -10.21 -0.66
CA GLU A 143 -12.08 -9.55 -1.24
C GLU A 143 -12.90 -8.91 -0.13
N LYS A 144 -13.54 -7.78 -0.44
CA LYS A 144 -14.43 -7.10 0.48
C LYS A 144 -15.69 -7.94 0.63
N GLY A 145 -15.93 -8.35 1.85
CA GLY A 145 -17.05 -9.24 2.19
C GLY A 145 -18.41 -8.61 2.26
#